data_837d262fd926791f6a9caa69bb4e652b
#
_entry.id   837d262fd926791f6a9caa69bb4e652b
#
_cell.length_a   1.000
_cell.length_b   1.000
_cell.length_c   1.000
_cell.angle_alpha   90.00
_cell.angle_beta   90.00
_cell.angle_gamma   90.00
#
_symmetry.space_group_name_H-M   'P 1'
#
loop_
_entity.id
_entity.type
_entity.pdbx_description
1 polymer ?
#
loop_
_entity_poly.entity_id
_entity_poly.type
_entity_poly.pdbx_seq_one_letter_code
_entity_poly.pdbx_strand_id
1 'polypeptide(L)'
;RWNSKGTEIVYTAESRALSMAEVAVHLSLATLPVDYMMVEIDIPNSLDIDKIKLQELPENWANHPPVFSTQKIGDQFVEYAKNCVLKVPSSVVQGDFNYLINPHHHEFTNINVVSVINFPFDKRLFSD
;
A
#
# COMPACT_ATOMS: atom_id res chain seq x y z
N ARG A 1 1.07 -5.17 6.89
CA ARG A 1 -0.26 -5.81 7.05
C ARG A 1 -0.46 -6.98 6.09
N TRP A 2 -0.06 -6.83 4.85
CA TRP A 2 -0.33 -7.78 3.77
C TRP A 2 0.86 -8.70 3.45
N ASN A 3 1.93 -8.65 4.22
CA ASN A 3 3.09 -9.52 3.98
C ASN A 3 3.75 -9.92 5.30
N SER A 4 4.34 -11.11 5.29
CA SER A 4 5.19 -11.57 6.37
C SER A 4 6.64 -11.14 6.12
N LYS A 5 7.49 -11.31 7.13
CA LYS A 5 8.92 -11.01 7.03
C LYS A 5 9.56 -11.85 5.90
N GLY A 6 10.31 -11.20 5.02
CA GLY A 6 10.97 -11.85 3.90
C GLY A 6 10.21 -11.80 2.59
N THR A 7 8.92 -11.43 2.60
CA THR A 7 8.13 -11.21 1.40
C THR A 7 8.14 -9.74 1.04
N GLU A 8 8.55 -9.41 -0.17
CA GLU A 8 8.64 -8.02 -0.63
C GLU A 8 7.39 -7.61 -1.40
N ILE A 9 6.77 -6.52 -0.97
CA ILE A 9 5.63 -5.89 -1.63
C ILE A 9 5.86 -4.39 -1.67
N VAL A 10 5.59 -3.77 -2.81
CA VAL A 10 5.56 -2.31 -2.91
C VAL A 10 4.14 -1.85 -2.59
N TYR A 11 3.98 -1.09 -1.50
CA TYR A 11 2.69 -0.57 -1.06
C TYR A 11 2.44 0.78 -1.71
N THR A 12 1.28 0.92 -2.35
CA THR A 12 0.86 2.20 -2.92
C THR A 12 -0.59 2.52 -2.53
N ALA A 13 -1.01 3.74 -2.79
CA ALA A 13 -2.36 4.19 -2.52
C ALA A 13 -2.96 4.82 -3.78
N GLU A 14 -4.29 4.83 -3.87
CA GLU A 14 -4.99 5.36 -5.04
C GLU A 14 -4.94 6.89 -5.15
N SER A 15 -4.55 7.60 -4.09
CA SER A 15 -4.46 9.06 -4.07
C SER A 15 -3.34 9.53 -3.16
N ARG A 16 -2.93 10.80 -3.37
CA ARG A 16 -1.95 11.44 -2.49
C ARG A 16 -2.46 11.52 -1.06
N ALA A 17 -3.74 11.84 -0.88
CA ALA A 17 -4.34 11.96 0.45
C ALA A 17 -4.30 10.62 1.20
N LEU A 18 -4.65 9.51 0.54
CA LEU A 18 -4.59 8.19 1.16
C LEU A 18 -3.15 7.79 1.46
N SER A 19 -2.22 8.04 0.53
CA SER A 19 -0.81 7.74 0.75
C SER A 19 -0.27 8.47 1.98
N MET A 20 -0.64 9.74 2.14
CA MET A 20 -0.28 10.53 3.31
C MET A 20 -0.87 9.93 4.59
N ALA A 21 -2.15 9.56 4.59
CA ALA A 21 -2.81 8.95 5.75
C ALA A 21 -2.16 7.63 6.15
N GLU A 22 -1.82 6.79 5.18
CA GLU A 22 -1.17 5.49 5.42
C GLU A 22 0.18 5.66 6.10
N VAL A 23 0.93 6.68 5.75
CA VAL A 23 2.23 6.97 6.36
C VAL A 23 2.06 7.67 7.71
N ALA A 24 1.10 8.59 7.82
CA ALA A 24 0.91 9.41 9.01
C ALA A 24 0.62 8.60 10.27
N VAL A 25 -0.07 7.45 10.15
CA VAL A 25 -0.38 6.60 11.31
C VAL A 25 0.87 5.98 11.94
N HIS A 26 2.01 6.01 11.24
CA HIS A 26 3.29 5.50 11.74
C HIS A 26 4.23 6.61 12.21
N LEU A 27 3.81 7.87 12.12
CA LEU A 27 4.64 9.04 12.43
C LEU A 27 4.12 9.80 13.65
N SER A 28 5.03 10.53 14.28
CA SER A 28 4.69 11.52 15.30
C SER A 28 5.41 12.82 14.96
N LEU A 29 5.01 13.93 15.61
CA LEU A 29 5.65 15.22 15.40
C LEU A 29 7.16 15.14 15.70
N ALA A 30 7.53 14.35 16.72
CA ALA A 30 8.94 14.18 17.12
C ALA A 30 9.77 13.40 16.10
N THR A 31 9.13 12.52 15.31
CA THR A 31 9.81 11.67 14.33
C THR A 31 9.52 12.05 12.90
N LEU A 32 8.86 13.19 12.68
CA LEU A 32 8.44 13.64 11.35
C LEU A 32 9.67 13.96 10.49
N PRO A 33 9.91 13.23 9.40
CA PRO A 33 11.03 13.53 8.51
C PRO A 33 10.76 14.80 7.69
N VAL A 34 11.85 15.49 7.33
CA VAL A 34 11.77 16.74 6.55
C VAL A 34 11.97 16.52 5.06
N ASP A 35 12.32 15.32 4.66
CA ASP A 35 12.73 14.98 3.29
C ASP A 35 11.84 13.91 2.64
N TYR A 36 10.59 13.80 3.05
CA TYR A 36 9.65 12.89 2.42
C TYR A 36 9.39 13.28 0.96
N MET A 37 9.33 12.28 0.12
CA MET A 37 9.04 12.43 -1.31
C MET A 37 7.71 11.77 -1.64
N MET A 38 6.92 12.40 -2.51
CA MET A 38 5.74 11.78 -3.11
C MET A 38 6.13 11.21 -4.45
N VAL A 39 5.97 9.89 -4.58
CA VAL A 39 6.27 9.16 -5.82
C VAL A 39 4.95 8.83 -6.51
N GLU A 40 4.78 9.33 -7.73
CA GLU A 40 3.63 9.01 -8.57
C GLU A 40 4.00 7.88 -9.52
N ILE A 41 3.19 6.82 -9.51
CA ILE A 41 3.44 5.60 -10.27
C ILE A 41 2.29 5.37 -11.23
N ASP A 42 2.61 5.08 -12.50
CA ASP A 42 1.64 4.70 -13.51
C ASP A 42 1.57 3.18 -13.64
N ILE A 43 0.36 2.64 -13.43
CA ILE A 43 0.06 1.23 -13.68
C ILE A 43 -0.73 1.18 -15.00
N PRO A 44 -0.15 0.64 -16.09
CA PRO A 44 -0.83 0.62 -17.38
C PRO A 44 -2.16 -0.13 -17.34
N ASN A 45 -3.14 0.33 -18.10
CA ASN A 45 -4.44 -0.33 -18.20
C ASN A 45 -4.35 -1.76 -18.79
N SER A 46 -3.25 -2.08 -19.45
CA SER A 46 -3.00 -3.42 -19.99
C SER A 46 -2.69 -4.46 -18.92
N LEU A 47 -2.32 -4.04 -17.71
CA LEU A 47 -2.07 -4.97 -16.60
C LEU A 47 -3.38 -5.37 -15.95
N ASP A 48 -3.58 -6.68 -15.77
CA ASP A 48 -4.69 -7.19 -15.00
C ASP A 48 -4.43 -6.97 -13.51
N ILE A 49 -5.41 -6.37 -12.84
CA ILE A 49 -5.34 -6.12 -11.41
C ILE A 49 -6.30 -7.08 -10.72
N ASP A 50 -5.76 -7.92 -9.84
CA ASP A 50 -6.58 -8.75 -8.99
C ASP A 50 -7.12 -7.91 -7.82
N LYS A 51 -8.20 -8.36 -7.21
CA LYS A 51 -8.88 -7.59 -6.18
C LYS A 51 -9.36 -8.49 -5.04
N ILE A 52 -9.08 -8.06 -3.83
CA ILE A 52 -9.65 -8.65 -2.61
C ILE A 52 -10.85 -7.80 -2.19
N LYS A 53 -12.03 -8.42 -2.14
CA LYS A 53 -13.25 -7.76 -1.69
C LYS A 53 -13.32 -7.77 -0.17
N LEU A 54 -13.90 -6.73 0.40
CA LEU A 54 -14.06 -6.62 1.85
C LEU A 54 -14.79 -7.83 2.44
N GLN A 55 -15.78 -8.38 1.74
CA GLN A 55 -16.55 -9.55 2.18
C GLN A 55 -15.71 -10.83 2.27
N GLU A 56 -14.57 -10.90 1.58
CA GLU A 56 -13.67 -12.05 1.58
C GLU A 56 -12.75 -12.06 2.80
N LEU A 57 -12.75 -10.99 3.60
CA LEU A 57 -11.84 -10.80 4.72
C LEU A 57 -12.55 -11.11 6.05
N PRO A 58 -11.82 -11.64 7.05
CA PRO A 58 -12.38 -11.82 8.37
C PRO A 58 -12.70 -10.47 9.03
N GLU A 59 -13.61 -10.45 10.00
CA GLU A 59 -14.02 -9.20 10.67
C GLU A 59 -12.85 -8.43 11.28
N ASN A 60 -11.82 -9.14 11.74
CA ASN A 60 -10.67 -8.55 12.41
C ASN A 60 -9.52 -8.18 11.47
N TRP A 61 -9.75 -8.18 10.16
CA TRP A 61 -8.67 -7.97 9.19
C TRP A 61 -7.93 -6.64 9.37
N ALA A 62 -8.64 -5.61 9.84
CA ALA A 62 -8.09 -4.26 10.02
C ALA A 62 -7.47 -4.04 11.41
N ASN A 63 -7.45 -5.05 12.27
CA ASN A 63 -6.90 -4.93 13.62
C ASN A 63 -5.42 -4.59 13.60
N HIS A 64 -5.00 -3.90 14.66
CA HIS A 64 -3.59 -3.62 14.91
C HIS A 64 -3.19 -4.26 16.24
N PRO A 65 -2.15 -5.12 16.27
CA PRO A 65 -1.26 -5.50 15.16
C PRO A 65 -1.97 -6.34 14.08
N PRO A 66 -1.37 -6.39 12.86
CA PRO A 66 -1.96 -7.12 11.75
C PRO A 66 -2.18 -8.60 12.04
N VAL A 67 -3.26 -9.15 11.50
CA VAL A 67 -3.57 -10.57 11.66
C VAL A 67 -2.84 -11.43 10.62
N PHE A 68 -2.65 -12.69 10.95
CA PHE A 68 -1.94 -13.63 10.08
C PHE A 68 -2.66 -13.84 8.73
N SER A 69 -3.99 -13.83 8.72
CA SER A 69 -4.78 -14.08 7.52
C SER A 69 -4.51 -13.06 6.40
N THR A 70 -4.34 -11.79 6.73
CA THR A 70 -4.01 -10.77 5.72
C THR A 70 -2.58 -10.92 5.21
N GLN A 71 -1.64 -11.26 6.08
CA GLN A 71 -0.26 -11.53 5.68
C GLN A 71 -0.19 -12.70 4.69
N LYS A 72 -0.97 -13.75 4.94
CA LYS A 72 -1.02 -14.92 4.07
C LYS A 72 -1.53 -14.57 2.67
N ILE A 73 -2.53 -13.69 2.57
CA ILE A 73 -3.07 -13.24 1.29
C ILE A 73 -1.97 -12.58 0.43
N GLY A 74 -1.23 -11.65 1.01
CA GLY A 74 -0.17 -10.96 0.30
C GLY A 74 1.02 -11.87 -0.01
N ASP A 75 1.38 -12.76 0.90
CA ASP A 75 2.45 -13.72 0.66
C ASP A 75 2.11 -14.64 -0.51
N GLN A 76 0.87 -15.12 -0.60
CA GLN A 76 0.42 -15.95 -1.71
C GLN A 76 0.35 -15.18 -3.02
N PHE A 77 -0.06 -13.91 -2.97
CA PHE A 77 -0.05 -13.03 -4.13
C PHE A 77 1.35 -12.95 -4.76
N VAL A 78 2.37 -12.77 -3.94
CA VAL A 78 3.76 -12.73 -4.42
C VAL A 78 4.24 -14.09 -4.90
N GLU A 79 3.98 -15.14 -4.12
CA GLU A 79 4.44 -16.50 -4.42
C GLU A 79 3.86 -17.05 -5.71
N TYR A 80 2.54 -16.92 -5.90
CA TYR A 80 1.87 -17.44 -7.09
C TYR A 80 2.14 -16.59 -8.33
N ALA A 81 2.43 -15.29 -8.14
CA ALA A 81 2.80 -14.36 -9.19
C ALA A 81 1.84 -14.37 -10.40
N LYS A 82 0.56 -14.61 -10.15
CA LYS A 82 -0.46 -14.61 -11.21
C LYS A 82 -0.66 -13.19 -11.78
N ASN A 83 -0.78 -12.21 -10.89
CA ASN A 83 -0.94 -10.80 -11.24
C ASN A 83 0.20 -9.98 -10.64
N CYS A 84 0.59 -8.91 -11.32
CA CYS A 84 1.59 -7.98 -10.80
C CYS A 84 1.04 -7.10 -9.69
N VAL A 85 -0.26 -6.79 -9.74
CA VAL A 85 -0.91 -5.83 -8.85
C VAL A 85 -2.14 -6.45 -8.19
N LEU A 86 -2.28 -6.20 -6.88
CA LEU A 86 -3.42 -6.62 -6.07
C LEU A 86 -4.05 -5.39 -5.42
N LYS A 87 -5.33 -5.16 -5.68
CA LYS A 87 -6.10 -4.08 -5.07
C LYS A 87 -6.73 -4.59 -3.77
N VAL A 88 -6.48 -3.90 -2.68
CA VAL A 88 -6.97 -4.29 -1.34
C VAL A 88 -7.62 -3.10 -0.65
N PRO A 89 -8.57 -3.33 0.26
CA PRO A 89 -9.15 -2.23 1.03
C PRO A 89 -8.12 -1.64 1.99
N SER A 90 -8.20 -0.32 2.19
CA SER A 90 -7.39 0.37 3.20
C SER A 90 -7.90 0.06 4.60
N SER A 91 -7.00 -0.21 5.53
CA SER A 91 -7.34 -0.33 6.95
C SER A 91 -7.31 1.01 7.67
N VAL A 92 -6.79 2.05 7.03
CA VAL A 92 -6.66 3.39 7.61
C VAL A 92 -7.86 4.26 7.24
N VAL A 93 -8.26 4.25 5.96
CA VAL A 93 -9.39 5.03 5.47
C VAL A 93 -10.43 4.08 4.90
N GLN A 94 -11.51 3.91 5.64
CA GLN A 94 -12.59 3.02 5.25
C GLN A 94 -13.22 3.48 3.93
N GLY A 95 -13.33 2.55 2.98
CA GLY A 95 -13.89 2.84 1.67
C GLY A 95 -12.85 3.15 0.59
N ASP A 96 -11.61 3.40 0.97
CA ASP A 96 -10.51 3.63 0.04
C ASP A 96 -9.68 2.36 -0.16
N PHE A 97 -8.82 2.36 -1.18
CA PHE A 97 -8.07 1.16 -1.59
C PHE A 97 -6.58 1.44 -1.74
N ASN A 98 -5.80 0.42 -1.39
CA ASN A 98 -4.37 0.36 -1.66
C ASN A 98 -4.10 -0.57 -2.83
N TYR A 99 -3.02 -0.33 -3.55
CA TYR A 99 -2.52 -1.22 -4.60
C TYR A 99 -1.19 -1.79 -4.16
N LEU A 100 -1.14 -3.12 -4.07
CA LEU A 100 0.07 -3.86 -3.74
C LEU A 100 0.72 -4.32 -5.03
N ILE A 101 2.01 -4.06 -5.18
CA ILE A 101 2.75 -4.41 -6.38
C ILE A 101 3.79 -5.46 -6.03
N ASN A 102 3.80 -6.55 -6.81
CA ASN A 102 4.83 -7.58 -6.69
C ASN A 102 6.06 -7.18 -7.53
N PRO A 103 7.17 -6.78 -6.89
CA PRO A 103 8.35 -6.33 -7.64
C PRO A 103 9.07 -7.47 -8.37
N HIS A 104 8.73 -8.72 -8.06
CA HIS A 104 9.34 -9.90 -8.70
C HIS A 104 8.53 -10.43 -9.88
N HIS A 105 7.36 -9.83 -10.15
CA HIS A 105 6.55 -10.24 -11.30
C HIS A 105 7.16 -9.74 -12.60
N HIS A 106 7.08 -10.55 -13.67
CA HIS A 106 7.68 -10.19 -14.96
C HIS A 106 7.10 -8.90 -15.56
N GLU A 107 5.86 -8.54 -15.22
CA GLU A 107 5.22 -7.31 -15.70
C GLU A 107 5.60 -6.06 -14.88
N PHE A 108 6.38 -6.22 -13.82
CA PHE A 108 6.80 -5.09 -12.99
C PHE A 108 7.56 -4.03 -13.81
N THR A 109 8.29 -4.45 -14.84
CA THR A 109 9.02 -3.54 -15.73
C THR A 109 8.12 -2.61 -16.54
N ASN A 110 6.82 -2.93 -16.62
CA ASN A 110 5.83 -2.10 -17.33
C ASN A 110 5.25 -0.99 -16.44
N ILE A 111 5.53 -1.03 -15.15
CA ILE A 111 5.09 -0.01 -14.19
C ILE A 111 6.16 1.06 -14.13
N ASN A 112 5.75 2.33 -14.28
CA ASN A 112 6.68 3.44 -14.42
C ASN A 112 6.47 4.47 -13.31
N VAL A 113 7.59 5.06 -12.86
CA VAL A 113 7.55 6.24 -11.99
C VAL A 113 7.36 7.46 -12.90
N VAL A 114 6.28 8.20 -12.66
CA VAL A 114 5.93 9.38 -13.45
C VAL A 114 6.57 10.63 -12.87
N SER A 115 6.59 10.75 -11.55
CA SER A 115 7.19 11.90 -10.88
C SER A 115 7.64 11.55 -9.47
N VAL A 116 8.63 12.29 -8.99
CA VAL A 116 9.11 12.26 -7.60
C VAL A 116 9.24 13.71 -7.16
N ILE A 117 8.43 14.13 -6.19
CA ILE A 117 8.42 15.51 -5.72
C ILE A 117 8.52 15.55 -4.20
N ASN A 118 9.04 16.67 -3.67
CA ASN A 118 9.03 16.91 -2.23
C ASN A 118 7.60 16.95 -1.72
N PHE A 119 7.36 16.30 -0.58
CA PHE A 119 6.04 16.26 0.02
C PHE A 119 6.16 16.57 1.52
N PRO A 120 6.23 17.85 1.91
CA PRO A 120 6.26 18.22 3.31
C PRO A 120 4.91 17.93 3.96
N PHE A 121 4.94 17.30 5.12
CA PHE A 121 3.73 17.06 5.89
C PHE A 121 3.26 18.33 6.58
N ASP A 122 1.96 18.55 6.60
CA ASP A 122 1.36 19.60 7.42
C ASP A 122 1.44 19.15 8.89
N LYS A 123 2.13 19.94 9.71
CA LYS A 123 2.37 19.60 11.11
C LYS A 123 1.09 19.49 11.93
N ARG A 124 0.01 20.08 11.49
CA ARG A 124 -1.29 19.99 12.16
C ARG A 124 -1.85 18.58 12.19
N LEU A 125 -1.41 17.70 11.28
CA LEU A 125 -1.79 16.28 11.29
C LEU A 125 -1.28 15.55 12.52
N PHE A 126 -0.26 16.06 13.18
CA PHE A 126 0.44 15.41 14.27
C PHE A 126 0.36 16.19 15.59
N SER A 127 -0.41 17.26 15.62
CA SER A 127 -0.57 18.07 16.83
C SER A 127 -1.45 17.34 17.84
N ASP A 128 -1.13 17.50 19.11
CA ASP A 128 -1.91 16.91 20.22
C ASP A 128 -3.27 17.58 20.40
#